data_b3f0a5391811f876e04f096110c11679
#
_entry.id   b3f0a5391811f876e04f096110c11679
#
_cell.length_a   1.000
_cell.length_b   1.000
_cell.length_c   1.000
_cell.angle_alpha   90.00
_cell.angle_beta   90.00
_cell.angle_gamma   90.00
#
_symmetry.space_group_name_H-M   'P 1'
#
loop_
_entity.id
_entity.type
_entity.pdbx_description
1 polymer ?
#
loop_
_entity_poly.entity_id
_entity_poly.type
_entity_poly.pdbx_seq_one_letter_code
_entity_poly.pdbx_strand_id
1 'polypeptide(L)'
;MAKVELKQPIVDEISANIKDAQSVVLVDYRGLTVEQDTRLRKQLREEGITYKVYKNTMMNFAFKGTDCEALAPHLEGPSAIAISKTDATAPARILCKFAKEADKLEVKAGIVEGSVYDAAGIAEIAKIPSREELLSRLLGSMQSPVANLARVLNQIAEKGGADACESAAKEEAAEEPAAEAAAPAEEAPAAE
;
A
#
# COMPACT_ATOMS: atom_id res chain seq x y z
N MET A 1 -37.61 15.24 12.76
CA MET A 1 -36.55 15.28 13.80
C MET A 1 -36.00 13.89 14.11
N ALA A 2 -36.79 12.85 14.28
CA ALA A 2 -36.37 11.50 14.66
C ALA A 2 -35.32 10.79 13.76
N LYS A 3 -35.13 11.19 12.50
CA LYS A 3 -34.15 10.56 11.59
C LYS A 3 -32.71 11.06 11.78
N VAL A 4 -32.49 12.15 12.49
CA VAL A 4 -31.15 12.71 12.74
C VAL A 4 -30.51 11.96 13.90
N GLU A 5 -31.24 11.74 14.97
CA GLU A 5 -30.78 11.02 16.18
C GLU A 5 -30.28 9.59 15.88
N LEU A 6 -30.93 8.90 14.92
CA LEU A 6 -30.51 7.56 14.50
C LEU A 6 -29.25 7.55 13.63
N LYS A 7 -28.88 8.68 13.04
CA LYS A 7 -27.73 8.79 12.15
C LYS A 7 -26.48 9.34 12.86
N GLN A 8 -26.66 10.11 13.93
CA GLN A 8 -25.56 10.63 14.73
C GLN A 8 -24.62 9.53 15.23
N PRO A 9 -25.10 8.45 15.88
CA PRO A 9 -24.19 7.41 16.38
C PRO A 9 -23.36 6.76 15.28
N ILE A 10 -23.87 6.66 14.03
CA ILE A 10 -23.11 6.13 12.90
C ILE A 10 -22.02 7.11 12.47
N VAL A 11 -22.31 8.41 12.46
CA VAL A 11 -21.31 9.43 12.14
C VAL A 11 -20.24 9.51 13.22
N ASP A 12 -20.63 9.37 14.48
CA ASP A 12 -19.71 9.32 15.62
C ASP A 12 -18.82 8.07 15.57
N GLU A 13 -19.37 6.91 15.19
CA GLU A 13 -18.59 5.69 14.96
C GLU A 13 -17.56 5.87 13.82
N ILE A 14 -17.96 6.49 12.71
CA ILE A 14 -17.07 6.75 11.59
C ILE A 14 -15.96 7.72 12.02
N SER A 15 -16.31 8.82 12.69
CA SER A 15 -15.33 9.82 13.14
C SER A 15 -14.36 9.27 14.18
N ALA A 16 -14.81 8.40 15.08
CA ALA A 16 -13.95 7.71 16.03
C ALA A 16 -12.96 6.77 15.33
N ASN A 17 -13.43 6.00 14.34
CA ASN A 17 -12.55 5.11 13.59
C ASN A 17 -11.52 5.87 12.73
N ILE A 18 -11.89 7.03 12.19
CA ILE A 18 -10.99 7.89 11.39
C ILE A 18 -9.92 8.53 12.26
N LYS A 19 -10.25 9.01 13.46
CA LYS A 19 -9.28 9.64 14.37
C LYS A 19 -8.14 8.71 14.78
N ASP A 20 -8.44 7.41 14.93
CA ASP A 20 -7.45 6.39 15.28
C ASP A 20 -6.77 5.79 14.03
N ALA A 21 -7.13 6.20 12.83
CA ALA A 21 -6.67 5.59 11.59
C ALA A 21 -5.32 6.16 11.16
N GLN A 22 -4.39 5.28 10.78
CA GLN A 22 -3.15 5.64 10.09
C GLN A 22 -3.37 5.81 8.59
N SER A 23 -4.32 5.08 8.03
CA SER A 23 -4.69 5.22 6.63
C SER A 23 -6.17 4.96 6.39
N VAL A 24 -6.72 5.69 5.42
CA VAL A 24 -8.11 5.64 5.00
C VAL A 24 -8.12 5.60 3.47
N VAL A 25 -8.67 4.53 2.89
CA VAL A 25 -8.74 4.36 1.43
C VAL A 25 -10.19 4.22 0.99
N LEU A 26 -10.56 4.99 -0.02
CA LEU A 26 -11.87 4.95 -0.67
C LEU A 26 -11.82 4.09 -1.92
N VAL A 27 -12.78 3.17 -2.05
CA VAL A 27 -12.90 2.28 -3.21
C VAL A 27 -14.32 2.22 -3.72
N ASP A 28 -14.45 2.01 -5.02
CA ASP A 28 -15.71 1.63 -5.65
C ASP A 28 -15.82 0.11 -5.67
N TYR A 29 -16.87 -0.41 -5.03
CA TYR A 29 -17.14 -1.86 -4.93
C TYR A 29 -18.14 -2.35 -5.97
N ARG A 30 -18.60 -1.48 -6.85
CA ARG A 30 -19.63 -1.81 -7.84
C ARG A 30 -19.12 -2.86 -8.82
N GLY A 31 -19.96 -3.85 -9.07
CA GLY A 31 -19.70 -4.90 -10.06
C GLY A 31 -18.90 -6.09 -9.55
N LEU A 32 -18.52 -6.11 -8.28
CA LEU A 32 -17.96 -7.30 -7.64
C LEU A 32 -19.02 -8.38 -7.48
N THR A 33 -18.62 -9.64 -7.63
CA THR A 33 -19.45 -10.78 -7.26
C THR A 33 -19.46 -10.97 -5.76
N VAL A 34 -20.50 -11.63 -5.22
CA VAL A 34 -20.61 -11.91 -3.78
C VAL A 34 -19.40 -12.71 -3.27
N GLU A 35 -18.89 -13.62 -4.08
CA GLU A 35 -17.71 -14.41 -3.72
C GLU A 35 -16.44 -13.55 -3.61
N GLN A 36 -16.26 -12.64 -4.57
CA GLN A 36 -15.13 -11.71 -4.59
C GLN A 36 -15.19 -10.76 -3.38
N ASP A 37 -16.35 -10.15 -3.09
CA ASP A 37 -16.50 -9.27 -1.92
C ASP A 37 -16.26 -10.02 -0.61
N THR A 38 -16.71 -11.27 -0.52
CA THR A 38 -16.46 -12.11 0.67
C THR A 38 -14.97 -12.43 0.85
N ARG A 39 -14.24 -12.72 -0.24
CA ARG A 39 -12.79 -12.94 -0.20
C ARG A 39 -12.04 -11.67 0.21
N LEU A 40 -12.41 -10.53 -0.39
CA LEU A 40 -11.83 -9.23 -0.06
C LEU A 40 -12.03 -8.90 1.42
N ARG A 41 -13.24 -9.04 1.95
CA ARG A 41 -13.54 -8.81 3.37
C ARG A 41 -12.77 -9.74 4.29
N LYS A 42 -12.55 -10.97 3.88
CA LYS A 42 -11.77 -11.94 4.65
C LYS A 42 -10.31 -11.50 4.73
N GLN A 43 -9.68 -11.18 3.59
CA GLN A 43 -8.29 -10.72 3.53
C GLN A 43 -8.07 -9.43 4.34
N LEU A 44 -8.97 -8.45 4.21
CA LEU A 44 -8.89 -7.20 4.96
C LEU A 44 -9.02 -7.43 6.47
N ARG A 45 -9.89 -8.36 6.89
CA ARG A 45 -10.06 -8.70 8.30
C ARG A 45 -8.86 -9.43 8.89
N GLU A 46 -8.20 -10.29 8.11
CA GLU A 46 -6.97 -10.99 8.52
C GLU A 46 -5.82 -10.03 8.81
N GLU A 47 -5.74 -8.92 8.06
CA GLU A 47 -4.77 -7.83 8.28
C GLU A 47 -5.27 -6.75 9.26
N GLY A 48 -6.40 -6.97 9.94
CA GLY A 48 -6.95 -6.04 10.94
C GLY A 48 -7.57 -4.75 10.36
N ILE A 49 -7.89 -4.73 9.07
CA ILE A 49 -8.45 -3.57 8.38
C ILE A 49 -9.97 -3.58 8.50
N THR A 50 -10.54 -2.45 8.91
CA THR A 50 -12.00 -2.27 8.97
C THR A 50 -12.50 -1.83 7.59
N TYR A 51 -13.24 -2.71 6.92
CA TYR A 51 -13.88 -2.42 5.63
C TYR A 51 -15.39 -2.33 5.80
N LYS A 52 -15.95 -1.16 5.54
CA LYS A 52 -17.40 -0.92 5.65
C LYS A 52 -17.88 -0.03 4.51
N VAL A 53 -19.14 -0.23 4.12
CA VAL A 53 -19.84 0.61 3.15
C VAL A 53 -20.74 1.57 3.93
N TYR A 54 -20.55 2.85 3.73
CA TYR A 54 -21.37 3.88 4.34
C TYR A 54 -22.00 4.77 3.26
N LYS A 55 -23.03 5.48 3.64
CA LYS A 55 -23.65 6.48 2.76
C LYS A 55 -22.73 7.72 2.66
N ASN A 56 -22.49 8.20 1.42
CA ASN A 56 -21.59 9.35 1.16
C ASN A 56 -21.89 10.58 2.01
N THR A 57 -23.20 10.88 2.23
CA THR A 57 -23.59 11.99 3.09
C THR A 57 -23.14 11.84 4.54
N MET A 58 -23.09 10.60 5.08
CA MET A 58 -22.61 10.35 6.43
C MET A 58 -21.09 10.47 6.52
N MET A 59 -20.38 9.96 5.48
CA MET A 59 -18.93 10.13 5.35
C MET A 59 -18.56 11.60 5.26
N ASN A 60 -19.27 12.40 4.43
CA ASN A 60 -19.04 13.84 4.35
C ASN A 60 -19.23 14.57 5.68
N PHE A 61 -20.18 14.15 6.51
CA PHE A 61 -20.35 14.74 7.85
C PHE A 61 -19.22 14.32 8.80
N ALA A 62 -18.76 13.08 8.71
CA ALA A 62 -17.68 12.57 9.55
C ALA A 62 -16.30 13.14 9.16
N PHE A 63 -16.10 13.48 7.89
CA PHE A 63 -14.83 14.06 7.38
C PHE A 63 -14.67 15.53 7.74
N LYS A 64 -15.77 16.25 7.98
CA LYS A 64 -15.71 17.65 8.40
C LYS A 64 -14.95 17.80 9.72
N GLY A 65 -13.89 18.60 9.69
CA GLY A 65 -13.05 18.82 10.85
C GLY A 65 -12.01 17.71 11.12
N THR A 66 -11.76 16.83 10.15
CA THR A 66 -10.67 15.86 10.17
C THR A 66 -9.78 16.04 8.93
N ASP A 67 -8.58 15.52 8.96
CA ASP A 67 -7.62 15.56 7.82
C ASP A 67 -8.20 14.92 6.55
N CYS A 68 -9.29 14.17 6.71
CA CYS A 68 -10.00 13.49 5.60
C CYS A 68 -10.93 14.42 4.79
N GLU A 69 -11.03 15.70 5.11
CA GLU A 69 -11.89 16.65 4.37
C GLU A 69 -11.49 16.75 2.89
N ALA A 70 -10.20 16.59 2.59
CA ALA A 70 -9.69 16.58 1.23
C ALA A 70 -10.19 15.38 0.38
N LEU A 71 -10.75 14.33 0.98
CA LEU A 71 -11.40 13.21 0.26
C LEU A 71 -12.84 13.51 -0.14
N ALA A 72 -13.43 14.60 0.32
CA ALA A 72 -14.83 14.95 0.02
C ALA A 72 -15.16 15.01 -1.49
N PRO A 73 -14.30 15.58 -2.37
CA PRO A 73 -14.57 15.58 -3.81
C PRO A 73 -14.55 14.17 -4.43
N HIS A 74 -13.86 13.20 -3.83
CA HIS A 74 -13.77 11.82 -4.32
C HIS A 74 -14.92 10.91 -3.85
N LEU A 75 -15.87 11.43 -3.06
CA LEU A 75 -17.05 10.70 -2.58
C LEU A 75 -18.19 10.64 -3.61
N GLU A 76 -17.89 10.74 -4.89
CA GLU A 76 -18.89 10.57 -5.96
C GLU A 76 -19.15 9.09 -6.24
N GLY A 77 -20.42 8.73 -6.45
CA GLY A 77 -20.86 7.36 -6.72
C GLY A 77 -20.80 6.42 -5.50
N PRO A 78 -20.89 5.10 -5.71
CA PRO A 78 -20.79 4.12 -4.63
C PRO A 78 -19.38 4.12 -4.05
N SER A 79 -19.29 4.15 -2.72
CA SER A 79 -18.01 4.23 -2.03
C SER A 79 -18.01 3.32 -0.81
N ALA A 80 -16.97 2.52 -0.69
CA ALA A 80 -16.63 1.79 0.51
C ALA A 80 -15.36 2.41 1.10
N ILE A 81 -15.24 2.32 2.40
CA ILE A 81 -14.09 2.83 3.15
C ILE A 81 -13.33 1.66 3.78
N ALA A 82 -12.02 1.63 3.57
CA ALA A 82 -11.09 0.74 4.23
C ALA A 82 -10.23 1.56 5.20
N ILE A 83 -10.27 1.23 6.47
CA ILE A 83 -9.59 1.95 7.55
C ILE A 83 -8.57 1.01 8.19
N SER A 84 -7.30 1.40 8.25
CA SER A 84 -6.27 0.70 9.01
C SER A 84 -5.80 1.52 10.20
N LYS A 85 -5.61 0.84 11.34
CA LYS A 85 -5.09 1.43 12.58
C LYS A 85 -3.64 1.05 12.85
N THR A 86 -3.16 -0.03 12.26
CA THR A 86 -1.83 -0.61 12.52
C THR A 86 -0.83 -0.28 11.43
N ASP A 87 -1.16 -0.61 10.19
CA ASP A 87 -0.28 -0.45 9.03
C ASP A 87 -0.86 0.55 8.03
N ALA A 88 -0.11 1.60 7.75
CA ALA A 88 -0.53 2.64 6.81
C ALA A 88 -0.65 2.14 5.36
N THR A 89 0.18 1.17 4.95
CA THR A 89 0.25 0.69 3.56
C THR A 89 -0.62 -0.54 3.28
N ALA A 90 -1.05 -1.26 4.34
CA ALA A 90 -1.78 -2.52 4.20
C ALA A 90 -3.07 -2.41 3.37
N PRO A 91 -3.97 -1.41 3.57
CA PRO A 91 -5.19 -1.29 2.77
C PRO A 91 -4.88 -1.08 1.29
N ALA A 92 -3.93 -0.19 0.97
CA ALA A 92 -3.53 0.08 -0.41
C ALA A 92 -2.98 -1.17 -1.10
N ARG A 93 -2.12 -1.92 -0.41
CA ARG A 93 -1.52 -3.15 -0.92
C ARG A 93 -2.56 -4.22 -1.25
N ILE A 94 -3.49 -4.49 -0.32
CA ILE A 94 -4.51 -5.53 -0.51
C ILE A 94 -5.50 -5.12 -1.60
N LEU A 95 -5.98 -3.88 -1.56
CA LEU A 95 -6.95 -3.38 -2.54
C LEU A 95 -6.37 -3.36 -3.95
N CYS A 96 -5.12 -2.92 -4.14
CA CYS A 96 -4.46 -2.94 -5.43
C CYS A 96 -4.11 -4.36 -5.91
N LYS A 97 -3.80 -5.31 -5.02
CA LYS A 97 -3.66 -6.72 -5.39
C LYS A 97 -4.99 -7.29 -5.88
N PHE A 98 -6.05 -7.02 -5.13
CA PHE A 98 -7.37 -7.50 -5.46
C PHE A 98 -7.94 -6.84 -6.73
N ALA A 99 -7.63 -5.56 -7.00
CA ALA A 99 -8.00 -4.87 -8.23
C ALA A 99 -7.38 -5.51 -9.48
N LYS A 100 -6.22 -6.18 -9.35
CA LYS A 100 -5.62 -6.98 -10.45
C LYS A 100 -6.34 -8.32 -10.69
N GLU A 101 -7.02 -8.87 -9.68
CA GLU A 101 -7.80 -10.10 -9.79
C GLU A 101 -9.24 -9.80 -10.22
N ALA A 102 -9.77 -8.63 -9.86
CA ALA A 102 -11.12 -8.18 -10.12
C ALA A 102 -11.10 -6.80 -10.77
N ASP A 103 -11.13 -6.73 -12.10
CA ASP A 103 -11.07 -5.51 -12.92
C ASP A 103 -12.14 -4.45 -12.59
N LYS A 104 -13.15 -4.83 -11.83
CA LYS A 104 -14.27 -3.97 -11.45
C LYS A 104 -14.07 -3.20 -10.15
N LEU A 105 -13.02 -3.52 -9.38
CA LEU A 105 -12.68 -2.79 -8.17
C LEU A 105 -11.81 -1.59 -8.54
N GLU A 106 -12.32 -0.38 -8.33
CA GLU A 106 -11.58 0.84 -8.59
C GLU A 106 -11.21 1.53 -7.26
N VAL A 107 -9.93 1.85 -7.10
CA VAL A 107 -9.46 2.68 -6.00
C VAL A 107 -9.60 4.13 -6.40
N LYS A 108 -10.34 4.94 -5.61
CA LYS A 108 -10.61 6.35 -5.94
C LYS A 108 -9.53 7.27 -5.41
N ALA A 109 -9.37 7.30 -4.12
CA ALA A 109 -8.39 8.13 -3.42
C ALA A 109 -8.18 7.59 -2.01
N GLY A 110 -7.15 8.06 -1.32
CA GLY A 110 -6.93 7.71 0.07
C GLY A 110 -6.02 8.69 0.77
N ILE A 111 -6.02 8.61 2.08
CA ILE A 111 -5.13 9.32 2.96
C ILE A 111 -4.23 8.30 3.64
N VAL A 112 -2.94 8.54 3.58
CA VAL A 112 -1.92 7.74 4.26
C VAL A 112 -1.05 8.71 5.06
N GLU A 113 -1.00 8.52 6.37
CA GLU A 113 -0.22 9.36 7.30
C GLU A 113 -0.50 10.87 7.15
N GLY A 114 -1.77 11.25 6.94
CA GLY A 114 -2.19 12.64 6.76
C GLY A 114 -1.97 13.22 5.35
N SER A 115 -1.33 12.50 4.45
CA SER A 115 -1.14 12.92 3.05
C SER A 115 -2.22 12.33 2.15
N VAL A 116 -2.77 13.14 1.26
CA VAL A 116 -3.81 12.72 0.30
C VAL A 116 -3.15 12.18 -0.95
N TYR A 117 -3.61 11.04 -1.40
CA TYR A 117 -3.13 10.37 -2.61
C TYR A 117 -4.30 10.04 -3.52
N ASP A 118 -4.12 10.31 -4.80
CA ASP A 118 -5.02 9.87 -5.86
C ASP A 118 -4.81 8.38 -6.19
N ALA A 119 -5.63 7.84 -7.06
CA ALA A 119 -5.55 6.44 -7.48
C ALA A 119 -4.14 6.01 -7.95
N ALA A 120 -3.42 6.89 -8.67
CA ALA A 120 -2.06 6.64 -9.11
C ALA A 120 -1.07 6.58 -7.92
N GLY A 121 -1.16 7.53 -6.99
CA GLY A 121 -0.32 7.55 -5.78
C GLY A 121 -0.56 6.34 -4.88
N ILE A 122 -1.82 5.89 -4.74
CA ILE A 122 -2.13 4.67 -3.97
C ILE A 122 -1.54 3.44 -4.65
N ALA A 123 -1.50 3.38 -5.98
CA ALA A 123 -0.87 2.28 -6.70
C ALA A 123 0.66 2.24 -6.50
N GLU A 124 1.31 3.39 -6.27
CA GLU A 124 2.72 3.44 -5.88
C GLU A 124 2.94 2.99 -4.45
N ILE A 125 2.12 3.45 -3.51
CA ILE A 125 2.16 3.01 -2.10
C ILE A 125 1.91 1.51 -2.00
N ALA A 126 1.05 0.95 -2.83
CA ALA A 126 0.76 -0.48 -2.86
C ALA A 126 1.97 -1.36 -3.27
N LYS A 127 3.01 -0.77 -3.89
CA LYS A 127 4.27 -1.48 -4.20
C LYS A 127 5.15 -1.64 -2.96
N ILE A 128 4.92 -0.85 -1.92
CA ILE A 128 5.68 -0.92 -0.66
C ILE A 128 5.29 -2.21 0.06
N PRO A 129 6.26 -3.09 0.38
CA PRO A 129 6.01 -4.31 1.11
C PRO A 129 5.64 -4.03 2.58
N SER A 130 5.20 -5.07 3.30
CA SER A 130 4.88 -4.95 4.72
C SER A 130 6.11 -4.59 5.55
N ARG A 131 5.86 -4.02 6.74
CA ARG A 131 6.93 -3.67 7.69
C ARG A 131 7.84 -4.86 8.00
N GLU A 132 7.29 -6.05 8.17
CA GLU A 132 8.04 -7.28 8.44
C GLU A 132 8.92 -7.68 7.25
N GLU A 133 8.40 -7.56 6.04
CA GLU A 133 9.13 -7.85 4.81
C GLU A 133 10.27 -6.84 4.59
N LEU A 134 10.05 -5.55 4.88
CA LEU A 134 11.10 -4.52 4.85
C LEU A 134 12.21 -4.80 5.85
N LEU A 135 11.86 -5.18 7.09
CA LEU A 135 12.84 -5.57 8.11
C LEU A 135 13.60 -6.82 7.70
N SER A 136 12.93 -7.81 7.11
CA SER A 136 13.57 -9.02 6.59
C SER A 136 14.57 -8.69 5.48
N ARG A 137 14.19 -7.82 4.54
CA ARG A 137 15.09 -7.35 3.47
C ARG A 137 16.30 -6.58 4.04
N LEU A 138 16.07 -5.70 5.01
CA LEU A 138 17.14 -4.96 5.66
C LEU A 138 18.13 -5.92 6.35
N LEU A 139 17.64 -6.87 7.13
CA LEU A 139 18.49 -7.86 7.79
C LEU A 139 19.22 -8.74 6.77
N GLY A 140 18.54 -9.14 5.68
CA GLY A 140 19.15 -9.87 4.56
C GLY A 140 20.28 -9.08 3.91
N SER A 141 20.09 -7.79 3.64
CA SER A 141 21.13 -6.94 3.05
C SER A 141 22.33 -6.76 3.96
N MET A 142 22.12 -6.68 5.28
CA MET A 142 23.24 -6.61 6.25
C MET A 142 24.02 -7.92 6.35
N GLN A 143 23.38 -9.07 6.18
CA GLN A 143 24.02 -10.38 6.18
C GLN A 143 24.63 -10.76 4.83
N SER A 144 24.17 -10.15 3.74
CA SER A 144 24.57 -10.47 2.36
C SER A 144 26.10 -10.43 2.15
N PRO A 145 26.87 -9.42 2.59
CA PRO A 145 28.31 -9.37 2.38
C PRO A 145 29.04 -10.58 3.01
N VAL A 146 28.61 -10.98 4.21
CA VAL A 146 29.21 -12.13 4.94
C VAL A 146 28.84 -13.45 4.24
N ALA A 147 27.59 -13.60 3.86
CA ALA A 147 27.11 -14.78 3.15
C ALA A 147 27.77 -14.91 1.76
N ASN A 148 27.95 -13.80 1.05
CA ASN A 148 28.63 -13.78 -0.25
C ASN A 148 30.12 -14.14 -0.11
N LEU A 149 30.81 -13.62 0.90
CA LEU A 149 32.19 -14.00 1.17
C LEU A 149 32.31 -15.52 1.43
N ALA A 150 31.43 -16.07 2.27
CA ALA A 150 31.43 -17.51 2.55
C ALA A 150 31.14 -18.35 1.30
N ARG A 151 30.22 -17.88 0.42
CA ARG A 151 29.89 -18.54 -0.85
C ARG A 151 31.09 -18.52 -1.79
N VAL A 152 31.77 -17.38 -1.93
CA VAL A 152 32.97 -17.26 -2.77
C VAL A 152 34.08 -18.16 -2.27
N LEU A 153 34.33 -18.21 -0.96
CA LEU A 153 35.33 -19.11 -0.38
C LEU A 153 35.00 -20.58 -0.65
N ASN A 154 33.73 -20.96 -0.53
CA ASN A 154 33.31 -22.33 -0.87
C ASN A 154 33.49 -22.62 -2.37
N GLN A 155 33.16 -21.70 -3.26
CA GLN A 155 33.37 -21.86 -4.69
C GLN A 155 34.86 -21.99 -5.07
N ILE A 156 35.72 -21.21 -4.41
CA ILE A 156 37.18 -21.33 -4.58
C ILE A 156 37.65 -22.70 -4.11
N ALA A 157 37.16 -23.20 -2.98
CA ALA A 157 37.53 -24.52 -2.47
C ALA A 157 37.05 -25.65 -3.37
N GLU A 158 35.84 -25.56 -3.95
CA GLU A 158 35.28 -26.58 -4.84
C GLU A 158 35.91 -26.56 -6.24
N LYS A 159 36.22 -25.38 -6.79
CA LYS A 159 36.76 -25.22 -8.15
C LYS A 159 38.31 -25.14 -8.24
N GLY A 160 38.99 -25.23 -7.11
CA GLY A 160 40.47 -25.38 -7.07
C GLY A 160 41.27 -24.19 -7.59
N GLY A 161 40.85 -22.95 -7.38
CA GLY A 161 41.75 -21.82 -7.60
C GLY A 161 41.24 -20.70 -8.52
N ALA A 162 41.95 -20.32 -9.55
CA ALA A 162 41.87 -19.02 -10.24
C ALA A 162 40.55 -18.75 -11.02
N ASP A 163 39.88 -19.77 -11.54
CA ASP A 163 38.65 -19.59 -12.37
C ASP A 163 37.40 -19.17 -11.57
N ALA A 164 37.41 -19.37 -10.26
CA ALA A 164 36.27 -19.02 -9.39
C ALA A 164 36.20 -17.52 -9.04
N CYS A 165 37.35 -16.81 -9.08
CA CYS A 165 37.35 -15.36 -8.82
C CYS A 165 36.77 -14.54 -9.97
N GLU A 166 36.94 -15.00 -11.22
CA GLU A 166 36.41 -14.30 -12.40
C GLU A 166 34.90 -14.45 -12.57
N SER A 167 34.33 -15.60 -12.15
CA SER A 167 32.89 -15.83 -12.19
C SER A 167 32.14 -15.07 -11.09
N ALA A 168 32.75 -14.94 -9.89
CA ALA A 168 32.16 -14.21 -8.77
C ALA A 168 32.14 -12.68 -9.03
N ALA A 169 33.20 -12.15 -9.64
CA ALA A 169 33.25 -10.73 -10.01
C ALA A 169 32.24 -10.37 -11.14
N LYS A 170 31.88 -11.34 -11.99
CA LYS A 170 30.86 -11.15 -13.01
C LYS A 170 29.42 -11.22 -12.47
N GLU A 171 29.17 -12.01 -11.42
CA GLU A 171 27.86 -12.08 -10.76
C GLU A 171 27.60 -10.83 -9.92
N GLU A 172 28.62 -10.30 -9.23
CA GLU A 172 28.50 -9.06 -8.45
C GLU A 172 28.30 -7.82 -9.35
N ALA A 173 28.91 -7.81 -10.54
CA ALA A 173 28.71 -6.73 -11.52
C ALA A 173 27.36 -6.80 -12.25
N ALA A 174 26.64 -7.91 -12.17
CA ALA A 174 25.30 -8.07 -12.77
C ALA A 174 24.16 -7.70 -11.80
N GLU A 175 24.42 -7.63 -10.50
CA GLU A 175 23.41 -7.31 -9.48
C GLU A 175 23.36 -5.80 -9.13
N GLU A 176 24.43 -5.03 -9.43
CA GLU A 176 24.48 -3.58 -9.17
C GLU A 176 23.66 -2.69 -10.15
N PRO A 177 23.40 -3.02 -11.42
CA PRO A 177 22.66 -2.12 -12.30
C PRO A 177 21.14 -2.06 -12.06
N ALA A 178 20.58 -2.90 -11.19
CA ALA A 178 19.13 -2.90 -10.93
C ALA A 178 18.70 -1.91 -9.82
N ALA A 179 19.62 -1.40 -9.01
CA ALA A 179 19.32 -0.47 -7.91
C ALA A 179 19.45 1.01 -8.30
N GLU A 180 20.21 1.33 -9.39
CA GLU A 180 20.51 2.71 -9.77
C GLU A 180 19.60 3.28 -10.87
N ALA A 181 18.68 2.49 -11.43
CA ALA A 181 17.75 2.92 -12.48
C ALA A 181 16.45 3.59 -11.99
N ALA A 182 16.34 3.93 -10.70
CA ALA A 182 15.14 4.52 -10.13
C ALA A 182 15.30 5.98 -9.65
N ALA A 183 16.24 6.74 -10.20
CA ALA A 183 16.31 8.20 -9.99
C ALA A 183 15.61 8.91 -11.16
N PRO A 184 14.57 9.72 -10.92
CA PRO A 184 13.94 10.51 -11.97
C PRO A 184 14.85 11.67 -12.39
N ALA A 185 15.12 11.76 -13.69
CA ALA A 185 15.76 12.92 -14.28
C ALA A 185 14.85 14.14 -14.14
N GLU A 186 15.34 15.13 -13.42
CA GLU A 186 14.76 16.46 -13.28
C GLU A 186 15.01 17.22 -14.58
N GLU A 187 13.98 17.37 -15.39
CA GLU A 187 14.02 18.19 -16.61
C GLU A 187 13.55 19.60 -16.27
N ALA A 188 14.49 20.54 -16.24
CA ALA A 188 14.24 21.96 -16.08
C ALA A 188 13.62 22.55 -17.35
N PRO A 189 12.61 23.42 -17.29
CA PRO A 189 12.11 24.12 -18.46
C PRO A 189 13.02 25.28 -18.80
N ALA A 190 13.57 25.24 -20.02
CA ALA A 190 14.21 26.40 -20.65
C ALA A 190 13.14 27.39 -21.14
N ALA A 191 13.38 28.65 -20.83
CA ALA A 191 12.63 29.80 -21.27
C ALA A 191 12.70 30.03 -22.79
N GLU A 192 11.56 30.36 -23.41
CA GLU A 192 11.42 31.48 -24.37
C GLU A 192 9.95 31.92 -24.45
#